data_5090c86e083d4bc39bb579629b4d9101
#
_entry.id   5090c86e083d4bc39bb579629b4d9101
#
_cell.length_a   1.000
_cell.length_b   1.000
_cell.length_c   1.000
_cell.angle_alpha   90.00
_cell.angle_beta   90.00
_cell.angle_gamma   90.00
#
_symmetry.space_group_name_H-M   'P 1'
#
loop_
_entity.id
_entity.type
_entity.pdbx_description
1 polymer ?
#
loop_
_entity_poly.entity_id
_entity_poly.type
_entity_poly.pdbx_seq_one_letter_code
_entity_poly.pdbx_strand_id
1 'polypeptide(L)'
;MKKISVSILLGLLALSACAQKYPDQRPAPQDRLFVSQAVEEKIDQVAPQLTNPKLRWMFRNCFPNTIDTTVHFDEETGLTFVYTGDIHAMWLRDSGAQVWPYVDLCKEDEHLRKMLAGVIRQQFTLINIDPYANAFNQGATGDHGDADETGTPQDPNVWERKWEIDSHCYPVRLAYHYWEVTGDSSIFDDLWIKTVETILETFTTQQRKEGNGPYFFLRVTDRQLDTKARVGLGHPVKPVGLIVSSFRPSDDATQFDFLVPSNFFAVDILRKAATVLTEVNHNAALSARCTALANEVEAALKKYAVVKHPEFGEIYAFEVDGFGNSYMMDDANVPSLLSLGYLIPSMASDPIYQNTRRFVWSNSNPYFFKGKAGEGIGGPHIGTEVIWPMSIMMKAFTATDDAEIKACMEQLLRTDAGLGFIHESFHKDDATNFTRPWFAWQNTLFGELVLKLVNDGKLDVLNSVKVR
;
A
#
# COMPACT_ATOMS: atom_id res chain seq x y z
N MET A 1 -48.42 26.75 -67.86
CA MET A 1 -47.08 26.69 -67.23
C MET A 1 -47.25 26.34 -65.72
N LYS A 2 -47.08 25.06 -65.36
CA LYS A 2 -47.19 24.58 -63.95
C LYS A 2 -45.85 24.69 -63.28
N LYS A 3 -45.79 25.45 -62.21
CA LYS A 3 -44.63 25.50 -61.30
C LYS A 3 -44.64 24.27 -60.40
N ILE A 4 -43.61 23.48 -60.52
CA ILE A 4 -43.34 22.37 -59.62
C ILE A 4 -42.50 22.91 -58.45
N SER A 5 -43.07 22.91 -57.23
CA SER A 5 -42.35 23.19 -55.97
C SER A 5 -41.73 21.89 -55.45
N VAL A 6 -40.44 21.87 -55.45
CA VAL A 6 -39.66 20.76 -54.77
C VAL A 6 -39.44 21.15 -53.30
N SER A 7 -40.15 20.45 -52.39
CA SER A 7 -39.90 20.59 -50.98
C SER A 7 -38.78 19.64 -50.60
N ILE A 8 -37.61 20.20 -50.25
CA ILE A 8 -36.49 19.46 -49.67
C ILE A 8 -36.79 19.27 -48.18
N LEU A 9 -37.10 18.04 -47.80
CA LEU A 9 -37.23 17.61 -46.40
C LEU A 9 -35.84 17.32 -45.84
N LEU A 10 -35.24 18.31 -45.16
CA LEU A 10 -34.04 18.11 -44.34
C LEU A 10 -34.42 17.35 -43.08
N GLY A 11 -34.18 16.04 -43.10
CA GLY A 11 -34.24 15.23 -41.88
C GLY A 11 -33.01 15.54 -41.02
N LEU A 12 -33.19 16.33 -39.96
CA LEU A 12 -32.23 16.43 -38.85
C LEU A 12 -32.21 15.09 -38.11
N LEU A 13 -31.25 14.25 -38.42
CA LEU A 13 -30.80 13.15 -37.52
C LEU A 13 -30.16 13.81 -36.31
N ALA A 14 -30.95 14.10 -35.29
CA ALA A 14 -30.45 14.35 -33.95
C ALA A 14 -29.89 13.03 -33.43
N LEU A 15 -28.59 12.80 -33.60
CA LEU A 15 -27.84 11.83 -32.83
C LEU A 15 -27.87 12.31 -31.38
N SER A 16 -28.86 11.84 -30.63
CA SER A 16 -28.83 11.88 -29.16
C SER A 16 -27.64 11.01 -28.72
N ALA A 17 -26.49 11.64 -28.51
CA ALA A 17 -25.43 11.05 -27.71
C ALA A 17 -26.03 10.88 -26.30
N CYS A 18 -26.64 9.72 -25.99
CA CYS A 18 -26.87 9.30 -24.62
C CYS A 18 -25.48 9.27 -23.99
N ALA A 19 -25.16 10.27 -23.18
CA ALA A 19 -23.97 10.23 -22.34
C ALA A 19 -24.03 8.92 -21.56
N GLN A 20 -23.06 8.04 -21.81
CA GLN A 20 -22.99 6.76 -21.13
C GLN A 20 -22.84 7.04 -19.64
N LYS A 21 -23.74 6.54 -18.81
CA LYS A 21 -23.78 6.84 -17.37
C LYS A 21 -22.45 6.48 -16.68
N TYR A 22 -21.73 5.49 -17.21
CA TYR A 22 -20.44 4.99 -16.73
C TYR A 22 -19.48 4.86 -17.92
N PRO A 23 -18.81 5.96 -18.34
CA PRO A 23 -17.87 5.93 -19.45
C PRO A 23 -16.60 5.18 -19.06
N ASP A 24 -15.94 4.52 -20.02
CA ASP A 24 -14.63 3.92 -19.79
C ASP A 24 -13.62 5.04 -19.47
N GLN A 25 -12.89 4.88 -18.36
CA GLN A 25 -11.88 5.84 -17.89
C GLN A 25 -10.45 5.31 -18.09
N ARG A 26 -10.29 4.10 -18.61
CA ARG A 26 -8.98 3.56 -18.94
C ARG A 26 -8.35 4.32 -20.11
N PRO A 27 -7.01 4.44 -20.15
CA PRO A 27 -6.34 4.91 -21.36
C PRO A 27 -6.72 4.07 -22.58
N ALA A 28 -6.72 4.69 -23.76
CA ALA A 28 -6.91 3.93 -24.99
C ALA A 28 -5.84 2.82 -25.10
N PRO A 29 -6.11 1.67 -25.73
CA PRO A 29 -5.20 0.53 -25.69
C PRO A 29 -3.76 0.84 -26.13
N GLN A 30 -3.58 1.74 -27.07
CA GLN A 30 -2.26 2.17 -27.56
C GLN A 30 -1.52 3.12 -26.60
N ASP A 31 -2.23 3.69 -25.62
CA ASP A 31 -1.68 4.66 -24.66
C ASP A 31 -1.39 3.99 -23.30
N ARG A 32 -1.68 2.70 -23.16
CA ARG A 32 -1.38 1.92 -21.96
C ARG A 32 0.09 1.59 -21.90
N LEU A 33 0.71 1.80 -20.74
CA LEU A 33 2.15 1.59 -20.55
C LEU A 33 2.52 0.11 -20.56
N PHE A 34 1.68 -0.75 -19.99
CA PHE A 34 1.87 -2.19 -19.99
C PHE A 34 0.53 -2.91 -20.21
N VAL A 35 0.53 -3.93 -21.05
CA VAL A 35 -0.67 -4.74 -21.35
C VAL A 35 -0.38 -6.20 -21.00
N SER A 36 -1.22 -6.76 -20.13
CA SER A 36 -1.19 -8.19 -19.79
C SER A 36 -2.46 -8.87 -20.27
N GLN A 37 -2.30 -9.95 -21.04
CA GLN A 37 -3.43 -10.73 -21.48
C GLN A 37 -4.17 -11.36 -20.30
N ALA A 38 -3.47 -11.88 -19.31
CA ALA A 38 -4.08 -12.49 -18.13
C ALA A 38 -4.92 -11.50 -17.31
N VAL A 39 -4.49 -10.22 -17.24
CA VAL A 39 -5.26 -9.16 -16.56
C VAL A 39 -6.53 -8.82 -17.35
N GLU A 40 -6.45 -8.68 -18.68
CA GLU A 40 -7.63 -8.43 -19.51
C GLU A 40 -8.63 -9.61 -19.44
N GLU A 41 -8.15 -10.84 -19.53
CA GLU A 41 -8.99 -12.03 -19.38
C GLU A 41 -9.64 -12.11 -17.98
N LYS A 42 -8.92 -11.72 -16.92
CA LYS A 42 -9.48 -11.66 -15.57
C LYS A 42 -10.59 -10.62 -15.47
N ILE A 43 -10.40 -9.44 -16.08
CA ILE A 43 -11.45 -8.40 -16.16
C ILE A 43 -12.69 -8.94 -16.89
N ASP A 44 -12.49 -9.58 -18.03
CA ASP A 44 -13.58 -10.13 -18.84
C ASP A 44 -14.30 -11.30 -18.16
N GLN A 45 -13.59 -12.05 -17.33
CA GLN A 45 -14.17 -13.12 -16.50
C GLN A 45 -15.02 -12.57 -15.34
N VAL A 46 -14.51 -11.55 -14.61
CA VAL A 46 -15.12 -11.07 -13.36
C VAL A 46 -16.18 -10.01 -13.59
N ALA A 47 -15.91 -9.03 -14.44
CA ALA A 47 -16.81 -7.88 -14.63
C ALA A 47 -18.25 -8.26 -15.02
N PRO A 48 -18.52 -9.26 -15.89
CA PRO A 48 -19.89 -9.69 -16.22
C PRO A 48 -20.65 -10.30 -15.03
N GLN A 49 -19.96 -10.84 -14.03
CA GLN A 49 -20.55 -11.44 -12.83
C GLN A 49 -21.04 -10.36 -11.84
N LEU A 50 -20.51 -9.14 -11.92
CA LEU A 50 -20.90 -8.01 -11.09
C LEU A 50 -22.16 -7.37 -11.66
N THR A 51 -23.31 -7.60 -11.02
CA THR A 51 -24.61 -7.10 -11.50
C THR A 51 -24.82 -5.61 -11.25
N ASN A 52 -24.16 -5.04 -10.21
CA ASN A 52 -24.17 -3.60 -9.96
C ASN A 52 -23.33 -2.88 -11.03
N PRO A 53 -23.92 -2.02 -11.89
CA PRO A 53 -23.20 -1.41 -13.00
C PRO A 53 -22.10 -0.43 -12.56
N LYS A 54 -22.25 0.22 -11.38
CA LYS A 54 -21.22 1.11 -10.84
C LYS A 54 -20.04 0.32 -10.31
N LEU A 55 -20.25 -0.77 -9.58
CA LEU A 55 -19.21 -1.66 -9.10
C LEU A 55 -18.42 -2.24 -10.28
N ARG A 56 -19.12 -2.72 -11.31
CA ARG A 56 -18.51 -3.23 -12.54
C ARG A 56 -17.62 -2.19 -13.22
N TRP A 57 -18.12 -0.96 -13.33
CA TRP A 57 -17.39 0.16 -13.93
C TRP A 57 -16.14 0.51 -13.14
N MET A 58 -16.25 0.69 -11.81
CA MET A 58 -15.10 0.99 -10.96
C MET A 58 -14.08 -0.15 -10.97
N PHE A 59 -14.50 -1.42 -10.96
CA PHE A 59 -13.60 -2.56 -11.07
C PHE A 59 -12.79 -2.53 -12.38
N ARG A 60 -13.44 -2.27 -13.50
CA ARG A 60 -12.78 -2.18 -14.81
C ARG A 60 -11.77 -1.04 -14.90
N ASN A 61 -12.03 0.07 -14.22
CA ASN A 61 -11.11 1.22 -14.20
C ASN A 61 -9.97 1.02 -13.18
N CYS A 62 -10.30 0.57 -11.97
CA CYS A 62 -9.37 0.52 -10.85
C CYS A 62 -8.40 -0.65 -10.93
N PHE A 63 -8.89 -1.86 -11.26
CA PHE A 63 -8.05 -3.06 -11.23
C PHE A 63 -6.82 -2.97 -12.15
N PRO A 64 -6.91 -2.56 -13.42
CA PRO A 64 -5.76 -2.43 -14.29
C PRO A 64 -5.00 -1.11 -14.18
N ASN A 65 -5.44 -0.18 -13.33
CA ASN A 65 -4.94 1.21 -13.31
C ASN A 65 -3.41 1.30 -13.21
N THR A 66 -2.79 0.53 -12.34
CA THR A 66 -1.33 0.51 -12.17
C THR A 66 -0.61 0.12 -13.46
N ILE A 67 -0.98 -1.01 -14.07
CA ILE A 67 -0.28 -1.47 -15.29
C ILE A 67 -0.59 -0.57 -16.50
N ASP A 68 -1.78 0.01 -16.54
CA ASP A 68 -2.16 0.92 -17.62
C ASP A 68 -1.38 2.26 -17.58
N THR A 69 -0.97 2.74 -16.37
CA THR A 69 -0.58 4.15 -16.20
C THR A 69 0.76 4.39 -15.49
N THR A 70 1.32 3.41 -14.76
CA THR A 70 2.47 3.65 -13.89
C THR A 70 3.64 2.68 -14.09
N VAL A 71 3.47 1.60 -14.83
CA VAL A 71 4.48 0.56 -15.03
C VAL A 71 5.35 0.86 -16.25
N HIS A 72 6.65 0.99 -16.03
CA HIS A 72 7.66 1.17 -17.06
C HIS A 72 8.58 -0.06 -17.09
N PHE A 73 8.23 -1.03 -17.92
CA PHE A 73 9.02 -2.24 -18.12
C PHE A 73 10.01 -2.04 -19.27
N ASP A 74 11.29 -2.21 -18.96
CA ASP A 74 12.37 -2.21 -19.94
C ASP A 74 12.72 -3.65 -20.34
N GLU A 75 12.36 -4.04 -21.54
CA GLU A 75 12.62 -5.38 -22.06
C GLU A 75 14.10 -5.68 -22.28
N GLU A 76 14.96 -4.65 -22.48
CA GLU A 76 16.39 -4.84 -22.71
C GLU A 76 17.12 -5.19 -21.41
N THR A 77 16.80 -4.51 -20.33
CA THR A 77 17.41 -4.75 -19.01
C THR A 77 16.64 -5.76 -18.17
N GLY A 78 15.37 -6.00 -18.49
CA GLY A 78 14.46 -6.80 -17.69
C GLY A 78 14.05 -6.14 -16.36
N LEU A 79 14.31 -4.84 -16.17
CA LEU A 79 13.93 -4.09 -14.98
C LEU A 79 12.59 -3.39 -15.18
N THR A 80 11.88 -3.21 -14.08
CA THR A 80 10.60 -2.50 -14.09
C THR A 80 10.59 -1.41 -13.06
N PHE A 81 10.29 -0.19 -13.50
CA PHE A 81 10.08 0.95 -12.64
C PHE A 81 8.58 1.23 -12.52
N VAL A 82 8.08 1.50 -11.31
CA VAL A 82 6.66 1.75 -11.05
C VAL A 82 6.51 3.12 -10.41
N TYR A 83 5.89 4.06 -11.12
CA TYR A 83 5.57 5.37 -10.57
C TYR A 83 4.50 5.28 -9.47
N THR A 84 4.66 6.10 -8.45
CA THR A 84 3.65 6.23 -7.40
C THR A 84 2.55 7.18 -7.86
N GLY A 85 1.67 6.68 -8.71
CA GLY A 85 0.56 7.42 -9.27
C GLY A 85 1.02 8.63 -10.11
N ASP A 86 0.64 9.84 -9.69
CA ASP A 86 0.95 11.11 -10.33
C ASP A 86 2.36 11.65 -9.97
N ILE A 87 3.09 10.97 -9.08
CA ILE A 87 4.47 11.30 -8.75
C ILE A 87 5.41 10.38 -9.52
N HIS A 88 6.33 10.97 -10.31
CA HIS A 88 7.27 10.25 -11.17
C HIS A 88 8.47 9.73 -10.39
N ALA A 89 8.22 9.10 -9.26
CA ALA A 89 9.19 8.42 -8.44
C ALA A 89 8.63 7.06 -7.98
N MET A 90 9.49 6.15 -7.57
CA MET A 90 9.13 4.80 -7.14
C MET A 90 9.32 4.67 -5.63
N TRP A 91 8.24 4.69 -4.85
CA TRP A 91 8.26 4.26 -3.47
C TRP A 91 8.37 2.74 -3.40
N LEU A 92 9.24 2.23 -2.52
CA LEU A 92 9.41 0.78 -2.33
C LEU A 92 8.14 0.12 -1.79
N ARG A 93 7.42 0.79 -0.91
CA ARG A 93 6.11 0.38 -0.38
C ARG A 93 5.08 0.30 -1.49
N ASP A 94 4.84 1.41 -2.17
CA ASP A 94 3.79 1.57 -3.17
C ASP A 94 3.98 0.63 -4.35
N SER A 95 5.18 0.56 -4.90
CA SER A 95 5.47 -0.30 -6.05
C SER A 95 5.19 -1.77 -5.77
N GLY A 96 5.49 -2.26 -4.55
CA GLY A 96 5.17 -3.62 -4.14
C GLY A 96 3.67 -3.85 -3.96
N ALA A 97 2.97 -2.87 -3.37
CA ALA A 97 1.53 -2.96 -3.14
C ALA A 97 0.71 -2.79 -4.42
N GLN A 98 1.12 -1.89 -5.32
CA GLN A 98 0.44 -1.61 -6.58
C GLN A 98 0.43 -2.82 -7.53
N VAL A 99 1.48 -3.64 -7.53
CA VAL A 99 1.56 -4.81 -8.43
C VAL A 99 1.10 -6.12 -7.77
N TRP A 100 0.83 -6.08 -6.45
CA TRP A 100 0.50 -7.27 -5.67
C TRP A 100 -0.60 -8.16 -6.27
N PRO A 101 -1.78 -7.66 -6.69
CA PRO A 101 -2.87 -8.52 -7.14
C PRO A 101 -2.64 -9.17 -8.50
N TYR A 102 -1.60 -8.76 -9.22
CA TYR A 102 -1.25 -9.37 -10.51
C TYR A 102 -0.35 -10.60 -10.35
N VAL A 103 0.23 -10.83 -9.18
CA VAL A 103 1.12 -11.97 -8.94
C VAL A 103 0.42 -13.29 -9.20
N ASP A 104 -0.83 -13.45 -8.75
CA ASP A 104 -1.61 -14.67 -8.96
C ASP A 104 -1.91 -14.98 -10.44
N LEU A 105 -1.80 -13.98 -11.32
CA LEU A 105 -2.08 -14.07 -12.74
C LEU A 105 -0.84 -14.40 -13.59
N CYS A 106 0.37 -14.21 -13.04
CA CYS A 106 1.61 -14.32 -13.81
C CYS A 106 2.01 -15.76 -14.18
N LYS A 107 1.33 -16.77 -13.66
CA LYS A 107 1.56 -18.19 -14.07
C LYS A 107 1.25 -18.41 -15.55
N GLU A 108 0.23 -17.76 -16.05
CA GLU A 108 -0.32 -17.97 -17.38
C GLU A 108 0.11 -16.88 -18.38
N ASP A 109 0.85 -15.85 -17.88
CA ASP A 109 1.32 -14.73 -18.69
C ASP A 109 2.83 -14.49 -18.44
N GLU A 110 3.65 -14.95 -19.38
CA GLU A 110 5.13 -14.83 -19.28
C GLU A 110 5.56 -13.36 -19.32
N HIS A 111 4.88 -12.49 -20.07
CA HIS A 111 5.21 -11.07 -20.14
C HIS A 111 4.96 -10.39 -18.79
N LEU A 112 3.81 -10.67 -18.16
CA LEU A 112 3.49 -10.22 -16.81
C LEU A 112 4.49 -10.76 -15.78
N ARG A 113 4.88 -12.02 -15.89
CA ARG A 113 5.87 -12.65 -15.00
C ARG A 113 7.23 -11.94 -15.10
N LYS A 114 7.71 -11.61 -16.31
CA LYS A 114 8.96 -10.88 -16.51
C LYS A 114 8.89 -9.47 -15.92
N MET A 115 7.78 -8.78 -16.13
CA MET A 115 7.56 -7.45 -15.55
C MET A 115 7.62 -7.49 -14.03
N LEU A 116 6.94 -8.46 -13.37
CA LEU A 116 6.94 -8.60 -11.91
C LEU A 116 8.33 -8.97 -11.36
N ALA A 117 9.05 -9.88 -12.01
CA ALA A 117 10.44 -10.18 -11.66
C ALA A 117 11.32 -8.92 -11.79
N GLY A 118 11.06 -8.09 -12.80
CA GLY A 118 11.71 -6.80 -13.00
C GLY A 118 11.46 -5.80 -11.87
N VAL A 119 10.22 -5.71 -11.34
CA VAL A 119 9.91 -4.88 -10.15
C VAL A 119 10.72 -5.35 -8.94
N ILE A 120 10.72 -6.66 -8.67
CA ILE A 120 11.45 -7.24 -7.53
C ILE A 120 12.96 -6.93 -7.62
N ARG A 121 13.57 -7.15 -8.80
CA ARG A 121 14.99 -6.86 -9.01
C ARG A 121 15.29 -5.37 -8.89
N GLN A 122 14.42 -4.51 -9.39
CA GLN A 122 14.55 -3.07 -9.24
C GLN A 122 14.50 -2.67 -7.75
N GLN A 123 13.54 -3.16 -6.98
CA GLN A 123 13.44 -2.88 -5.54
C GLN A 123 14.70 -3.34 -4.78
N PHE A 124 15.25 -4.53 -5.08
CA PHE A 124 16.48 -5.01 -4.47
C PHE A 124 17.66 -4.11 -4.81
N THR A 125 17.75 -3.64 -6.05
CA THR A 125 18.79 -2.71 -6.50
C THR A 125 18.71 -1.40 -5.72
N LEU A 126 17.52 -0.83 -5.60
CA LEU A 126 17.27 0.45 -4.92
C LEU A 126 17.59 0.38 -3.42
N ILE A 127 17.22 -0.69 -2.72
CA ILE A 127 17.59 -0.91 -1.31
C ILE A 127 19.12 -0.89 -1.13
N ASN A 128 19.87 -1.47 -2.09
CA ASN A 128 21.34 -1.52 -2.02
C ASN A 128 22.01 -0.21 -2.45
N ILE A 129 21.29 0.73 -3.07
CA ILE A 129 21.76 2.09 -3.34
C ILE A 129 21.72 2.92 -2.05
N ASP A 130 20.55 3.01 -1.40
CA ASP A 130 20.38 3.67 -0.10
C ASP A 130 19.33 2.95 0.74
N PRO A 131 19.72 2.23 1.79
CA PRO A 131 18.80 1.47 2.62
C PRO A 131 17.89 2.33 3.51
N TYR A 132 18.14 3.64 3.57
CA TYR A 132 17.31 4.58 4.36
C TYR A 132 16.34 5.38 3.49
N ALA A 133 16.40 5.24 2.16
CA ALA A 133 15.49 5.91 1.25
C ALA A 133 14.18 5.14 1.10
N ASN A 134 13.08 5.86 1.02
CA ASN A 134 11.74 5.33 0.74
C ASN A 134 11.35 5.46 -0.73
N ALA A 135 11.87 6.48 -1.44
CA ALA A 135 11.52 6.77 -2.82
C ALA A 135 12.76 7.04 -3.71
N PHE A 136 12.66 6.64 -4.98
CA PHE A 136 13.76 6.67 -5.92
C PHE A 136 13.36 7.23 -7.28
N ASN A 137 14.37 7.80 -7.98
CA ASN A 137 14.26 8.28 -9.35
C ASN A 137 14.37 7.12 -10.35
N GLN A 138 13.80 7.30 -11.52
CA GLN A 138 14.07 6.42 -12.66
C GLN A 138 15.45 6.76 -13.25
N GLY A 139 16.52 6.20 -12.65
CA GLY A 139 17.91 6.52 -12.95
C GLY A 139 18.45 7.67 -12.11
N ALA A 140 19.72 8.02 -12.31
CA ALA A 140 20.47 9.01 -11.54
C ALA A 140 20.17 10.44 -12.01
N THR A 141 18.92 10.91 -11.89
CA THR A 141 18.51 12.25 -12.36
C THR A 141 18.84 13.36 -11.37
N GLY A 142 18.92 13.03 -10.06
CA GLY A 142 19.09 14.01 -9.00
C GLY A 142 17.82 14.80 -8.68
N ASP A 143 16.66 14.37 -9.19
CA ASP A 143 15.38 14.98 -8.86
C ASP A 143 14.98 14.63 -7.41
N HIS A 144 14.25 15.52 -6.77
CA HIS A 144 13.75 15.35 -5.40
C HIS A 144 12.47 16.19 -5.19
N GLY A 145 11.62 15.77 -4.27
CA GLY A 145 10.41 16.51 -3.91
C GLY A 145 10.71 17.77 -3.12
N ASP A 146 11.58 17.66 -2.13
CA ASP A 146 11.97 18.73 -1.20
C ASP A 146 13.48 18.69 -0.95
N ALA A 147 14.05 19.82 -0.48
CA ALA A 147 15.45 19.90 -0.07
C ALA A 147 15.61 19.35 1.36
N ASP A 148 16.10 18.13 1.47
CA ASP A 148 16.30 17.42 2.72
C ASP A 148 17.75 17.44 3.19
N GLU A 149 17.97 17.60 4.50
CA GLU A 149 19.28 17.41 5.14
C GLU A 149 19.32 16.03 5.81
N THR A 150 20.19 15.15 5.34
CA THR A 150 20.30 13.76 5.81
C THR A 150 21.72 13.35 6.20
N GLY A 151 22.65 14.31 6.31
CA GLY A 151 24.03 14.13 6.77
C GLY A 151 25.02 13.57 5.77
N THR A 152 24.54 13.05 4.67
CA THR A 152 25.32 12.60 3.53
C THR A 152 24.79 13.25 2.27
N PRO A 153 25.62 13.54 1.26
CA PRO A 153 25.09 13.91 -0.06
C PRO A 153 24.12 12.84 -0.52
N GLN A 154 22.92 13.26 -0.93
CA GLN A 154 21.92 12.36 -1.45
C GLN A 154 22.38 11.75 -2.77
N ASP A 155 22.26 10.43 -2.91
CA ASP A 155 22.53 9.74 -4.16
C ASP A 155 21.57 10.25 -5.24
N PRO A 156 22.00 10.53 -6.48
CA PRO A 156 21.13 11.05 -7.53
C PRO A 156 19.99 10.09 -7.94
N ASN A 157 20.06 8.83 -7.56
CA ASN A 157 18.94 7.90 -7.72
C ASN A 157 17.85 8.06 -6.64
N VAL A 158 18.12 8.78 -5.55
CA VAL A 158 17.20 8.93 -4.42
C VAL A 158 16.31 10.15 -4.63
N TRP A 159 14.98 9.94 -4.61
CA TRP A 159 13.97 11.01 -4.62
C TRP A 159 13.72 11.57 -3.22
N GLU A 160 13.52 10.67 -2.21
CA GLU A 160 13.29 11.03 -0.81
C GLU A 160 13.93 10.00 0.12
N ARG A 161 14.50 10.49 1.23
CA ARG A 161 15.25 9.67 2.19
C ARG A 161 14.58 9.60 3.56
N LYS A 162 13.28 9.34 3.58
CA LYS A 162 12.53 9.06 4.82
C LYS A 162 12.66 7.59 5.20
N TRP A 163 13.26 7.32 6.37
CA TRP A 163 13.44 5.95 6.84
C TRP A 163 12.13 5.36 7.37
N GLU A 164 11.66 4.33 6.71
CA GLU A 164 10.47 3.55 7.01
C GLU A 164 10.81 2.06 6.98
N ILE A 165 10.42 1.31 8.02
CA ILE A 165 10.64 -0.15 8.08
C ILE A 165 9.96 -0.86 6.90
N ASP A 166 8.76 -0.43 6.54
CA ASP A 166 7.94 -1.06 5.50
C ASP A 166 8.53 -0.91 4.09
N SER A 167 9.35 0.10 3.83
CA SER A 167 10.14 0.22 2.60
C SER A 167 11.04 -1.00 2.33
N HIS A 168 11.49 -1.70 3.38
CA HIS A 168 12.20 -2.98 3.25
C HIS A 168 11.26 -4.19 3.26
N CYS A 169 10.08 -4.06 3.85
CA CYS A 169 9.18 -5.20 4.02
C CYS A 169 8.42 -5.55 2.74
N TYR A 170 7.93 -4.54 2.02
CA TYR A 170 7.15 -4.76 0.80
C TYR A 170 7.92 -5.51 -0.30
N PRO A 171 9.20 -5.19 -0.60
CA PRO A 171 9.99 -5.93 -1.57
C PRO A 171 10.14 -7.41 -1.23
N VAL A 172 10.40 -7.73 0.03
CA VAL A 172 10.53 -9.14 0.49
C VAL A 172 9.18 -9.86 0.44
N ARG A 173 8.09 -9.17 0.84
CA ARG A 173 6.72 -9.71 0.74
C ARG A 173 6.37 -10.06 -0.70
N LEU A 174 6.64 -9.16 -1.64
CA LEU A 174 6.37 -9.35 -3.07
C LEU A 174 7.18 -10.50 -3.64
N ALA A 175 8.48 -10.54 -3.37
CA ALA A 175 9.38 -11.58 -3.85
C ALA A 175 8.99 -12.98 -3.34
N TYR A 176 8.62 -13.07 -2.06
CA TYR A 176 8.18 -14.32 -1.46
C TYR A 176 6.89 -14.82 -2.12
N HIS A 177 5.88 -13.98 -2.29
CA HIS A 177 4.62 -14.34 -2.92
C HIS A 177 4.79 -14.70 -4.40
N TYR A 178 5.62 -13.95 -5.14
CA TYR A 178 5.98 -14.28 -6.51
C TYR A 178 6.53 -15.71 -6.62
N TRP A 179 7.44 -16.07 -5.72
CA TRP A 179 8.00 -17.42 -5.68
C TRP A 179 6.97 -18.49 -5.27
N GLU A 180 6.16 -18.24 -4.26
CA GLU A 180 5.09 -19.17 -3.86
C GLU A 180 4.13 -19.46 -5.03
N VAL A 181 3.80 -18.46 -5.80
CA VAL A 181 2.88 -18.58 -6.93
C VAL A 181 3.54 -19.24 -8.13
N THR A 182 4.75 -18.85 -8.51
CA THR A 182 5.38 -19.25 -9.76
C THR A 182 6.32 -20.45 -9.65
N GLY A 183 6.92 -20.65 -8.47
CA GLY A 183 8.04 -21.54 -8.26
C GLY A 183 9.37 -21.01 -8.85
N ASP A 184 9.38 -19.79 -9.42
CA ASP A 184 10.56 -19.20 -10.02
C ASP A 184 11.49 -18.64 -8.95
N SER A 185 12.60 -19.33 -8.73
CA SER A 185 13.64 -18.93 -7.75
C SER A 185 14.76 -18.07 -8.36
N SER A 186 14.69 -17.71 -9.63
CA SER A 186 15.75 -16.96 -10.33
C SER A 186 15.99 -15.56 -9.80
N ILE A 187 15.01 -14.99 -9.08
CA ILE A 187 15.11 -13.71 -8.40
C ILE A 187 15.94 -13.76 -7.12
N PHE A 188 16.24 -14.95 -6.58
CA PHE A 188 16.97 -15.16 -5.32
C PHE A 188 18.46 -15.48 -5.58
N ASP A 189 19.10 -14.61 -6.33
CA ASP A 189 20.51 -14.65 -6.68
C ASP A 189 21.41 -13.88 -5.67
N ASP A 190 22.62 -13.51 -6.07
CA ASP A 190 23.57 -12.77 -5.24
C ASP A 190 23.05 -11.37 -4.86
N LEU A 191 22.24 -10.74 -5.71
CA LEU A 191 21.59 -9.46 -5.39
C LEU A 191 20.61 -9.60 -4.22
N TRP A 192 19.80 -10.67 -4.22
CA TRP A 192 18.93 -11.00 -3.10
C TRP A 192 19.71 -11.21 -1.80
N ILE A 193 20.79 -12.03 -1.84
CA ILE A 193 21.60 -12.28 -0.65
C ILE A 193 22.13 -10.96 -0.08
N LYS A 194 22.71 -10.10 -0.93
CA LYS A 194 23.18 -8.77 -0.54
C LYS A 194 22.04 -7.91 0.03
N THR A 195 20.86 -7.96 -0.57
CA THR A 195 19.68 -7.20 -0.10
C THR A 195 19.27 -7.64 1.30
N VAL A 196 19.22 -8.95 1.57
CA VAL A 196 18.90 -9.46 2.93
C VAL A 196 19.96 -9.04 3.94
N GLU A 197 21.25 -9.08 3.59
CA GLU A 197 22.31 -8.60 4.46
C GLU A 197 22.15 -7.11 4.78
N THR A 198 21.87 -6.29 3.77
CA THR A 198 21.58 -4.84 3.92
C THR A 198 20.38 -4.59 4.83
N ILE A 199 19.27 -5.34 4.65
CA ILE A 199 18.08 -5.24 5.50
C ILE A 199 18.42 -5.60 6.95
N LEU A 200 19.12 -6.71 7.18
CA LEU A 200 19.50 -7.14 8.52
C LEU A 200 20.41 -6.13 9.22
N GLU A 201 21.39 -5.56 8.50
CA GLU A 201 22.29 -4.54 9.03
C GLU A 201 21.50 -3.27 9.40
N THR A 202 20.63 -2.79 8.52
CA THR A 202 19.82 -1.61 8.76
C THR A 202 18.85 -1.81 9.95
N PHE A 203 18.14 -2.92 10.00
CA PHE A 203 17.22 -3.23 11.10
C PHE A 203 17.97 -3.35 12.43
N THR A 204 19.11 -4.05 12.45
CA THR A 204 19.95 -4.19 13.66
C THR A 204 20.47 -2.84 14.13
N THR A 205 20.95 -2.00 13.22
CA THR A 205 21.40 -0.63 13.53
C THR A 205 20.26 0.19 14.11
N GLN A 206 19.06 0.09 13.53
CA GLN A 206 17.88 0.81 13.99
C GLN A 206 17.19 0.21 15.22
N GLN A 207 17.66 -0.90 15.77
CA GLN A 207 17.34 -1.25 17.16
C GLN A 207 18.00 -0.30 18.18
N ARG A 208 18.95 0.52 17.74
CA ARG A 208 19.65 1.58 18.51
C ARG A 208 20.33 1.10 19.80
N LYS A 209 20.74 -0.17 19.84
CA LYS A 209 21.45 -0.75 21.00
C LYS A 209 22.82 -0.10 21.24
N GLU A 210 23.49 0.33 20.19
CA GLU A 210 24.83 0.94 20.20
C GLU A 210 24.82 2.45 19.88
N GLY A 211 23.63 3.09 19.94
CA GLY A 211 23.45 4.51 19.64
C GLY A 211 22.43 4.75 18.54
N ASN A 212 22.29 6.01 18.11
CA ASN A 212 21.25 6.40 17.15
C ASN A 212 21.48 5.91 15.71
N GLY A 213 22.66 5.35 15.39
CA GLY A 213 23.02 5.00 14.03
C GLY A 213 23.38 6.24 13.18
N PRO A 214 23.63 6.05 11.88
CA PRO A 214 24.07 7.11 10.99
C PRO A 214 22.94 7.98 10.43
N TYR A 215 21.68 7.57 10.63
CA TYR A 215 20.52 8.22 10.02
C TYR A 215 19.99 9.39 10.83
N PHE A 216 19.75 10.51 10.15
CA PHE A 216 18.91 11.61 10.59
C PHE A 216 18.19 12.25 9.39
N PHE A 217 17.14 13.02 9.65
CA PHE A 217 16.34 13.68 8.63
C PHE A 217 15.82 15.02 9.09
N LEU A 218 16.16 16.07 8.36
CA LEU A 218 15.65 17.42 8.55
C LEU A 218 15.09 17.96 7.24
N ARG A 219 13.91 18.57 7.33
CA ARG A 219 13.28 19.31 6.24
C ARG A 219 12.84 20.66 6.77
N VAL A 220 13.10 21.72 6.02
CA VAL A 220 12.57 23.06 6.33
C VAL A 220 11.14 23.11 5.82
N THR A 221 10.19 23.03 6.74
CA THR A 221 8.77 22.93 6.45
C THR A 221 7.93 23.56 7.55
N ASP A 222 6.73 24.02 7.24
CA ASP A 222 5.70 24.44 8.19
C ASP A 222 4.83 23.27 8.68
N ARG A 223 4.98 22.08 8.05
CA ARG A 223 4.29 20.85 8.44
C ARG A 223 5.09 20.10 9.50
N GLN A 224 4.60 20.14 10.74
CA GLN A 224 5.31 19.61 11.90
C GLN A 224 5.74 18.14 11.78
N LEU A 225 4.94 17.31 11.10
CA LEU A 225 5.22 15.87 10.94
C LEU A 225 6.02 15.54 9.68
N ASP A 226 6.37 16.52 8.87
CA ASP A 226 7.15 16.33 7.65
C ASP A 226 8.67 16.45 7.90
N THR A 227 9.09 16.46 9.16
CA THR A 227 10.48 16.52 9.62
C THR A 227 10.64 15.82 10.96
N LYS A 228 11.87 15.38 11.29
CA LYS A 228 12.14 14.75 12.59
C LYS A 228 12.50 15.77 13.66
N ALA A 229 11.97 15.57 14.86
CA ALA A 229 12.33 16.34 16.04
C ALA A 229 13.82 16.19 16.41
N ARG A 230 14.32 17.04 17.35
CA ARG A 230 15.67 16.97 17.92
C ARG A 230 16.77 16.93 16.86
N VAL A 231 16.75 17.91 15.97
CA VAL A 231 17.76 18.04 14.90
C VAL A 231 17.83 16.78 14.04
N GLY A 232 16.69 16.22 13.69
CA GLY A 232 16.58 15.10 12.77
C GLY A 232 16.74 13.70 13.38
N LEU A 233 17.05 13.60 14.67
CA LEU A 233 17.31 12.29 15.34
C LEU A 233 16.02 11.57 15.80
N GLY A 234 14.89 12.28 15.87
CA GLY A 234 13.67 11.78 16.46
C GLY A 234 13.63 11.81 17.99
N HIS A 235 12.54 11.33 18.56
CA HIS A 235 12.39 11.25 20.00
C HIS A 235 13.27 10.14 20.60
N PRO A 236 13.68 10.25 21.90
CA PRO A 236 14.48 9.21 22.54
C PRO A 236 13.71 7.91 22.61
N VAL A 237 14.37 6.80 22.33
CA VAL A 237 13.87 5.46 22.57
C VAL A 237 14.75 4.72 23.57
N LYS A 238 14.17 3.82 24.35
CA LYS A 238 14.90 2.83 25.11
C LYS A 238 15.09 1.59 24.24
N PRO A 239 16.33 1.17 23.93
CA PRO A 239 16.56 -0.03 23.14
C PRO A 239 15.99 -1.26 23.84
N VAL A 240 14.95 -1.83 23.28
CA VAL A 240 14.21 -2.97 23.88
C VAL A 240 14.09 -4.15 22.91
N GLY A 241 14.76 -4.07 21.77
CA GLY A 241 14.73 -5.08 20.71
C GLY A 241 13.79 -4.74 19.55
N LEU A 242 12.97 -3.67 19.67
CA LEU A 242 12.18 -3.14 18.55
C LEU A 242 13.06 -2.33 17.59
N ILE A 243 12.62 -2.21 16.35
CA ILE A 243 13.26 -1.46 15.27
C ILE A 243 12.62 -0.07 15.19
N VAL A 244 13.42 0.98 15.13
CA VAL A 244 12.96 2.35 14.91
C VAL A 244 12.51 2.52 13.47
N SER A 245 11.31 3.07 13.27
CA SER A 245 10.84 3.68 12.03
C SER A 245 10.79 5.18 12.25
N SER A 246 11.54 5.95 11.48
CA SER A 246 11.54 7.40 11.65
C SER A 246 10.28 8.03 11.08
N PHE A 247 9.71 7.40 10.07
CA PHE A 247 8.47 7.82 9.45
C PHE A 247 7.46 6.67 9.41
N ARG A 248 6.20 7.04 9.26
CA ARG A 248 5.05 6.17 9.06
C ARG A 248 4.86 5.89 7.57
N PRO A 249 4.07 4.89 7.18
CA PRO A 249 3.70 4.68 5.78
C PRO A 249 2.96 5.85 5.11
N SER A 250 2.51 6.82 5.89
CA SER A 250 1.92 8.09 5.44
C SER A 250 2.95 9.19 5.16
N ASP A 251 4.24 8.89 5.28
CA ASP A 251 5.37 9.84 5.22
C ASP A 251 5.42 10.83 6.40
N ASP A 252 4.58 10.66 7.42
CA ASP A 252 4.61 11.46 8.64
C ASP A 252 5.65 10.93 9.64
N ALA A 253 6.35 11.82 10.31
CA ALA A 253 7.29 11.48 11.37
C ALA A 253 6.59 10.79 12.55
N THR A 254 7.15 9.69 13.03
CA THR A 254 6.72 9.00 14.25
C THR A 254 6.90 9.91 15.47
N GLN A 255 5.99 9.77 16.44
CA GLN A 255 6.07 10.46 17.74
C GLN A 255 6.80 9.62 18.79
N PHE A 256 6.54 8.32 18.82
CA PHE A 256 7.36 7.32 19.50
C PHE A 256 7.93 6.39 18.43
N ASP A 257 9.25 6.38 18.30
CA ASP A 257 9.90 5.89 17.09
C ASP A 257 9.81 4.36 16.87
N PHE A 258 9.24 3.58 17.80
CA PHE A 258 8.90 2.19 17.55
C PHE A 258 7.46 2.07 17.02
N LEU A 259 7.32 2.12 15.71
CA LEU A 259 6.05 1.91 15.00
C LEU A 259 5.67 0.42 15.07
N VAL A 260 4.62 0.11 15.80
CA VAL A 260 4.25 -1.27 16.13
C VAL A 260 3.81 -2.07 14.89
N PRO A 261 2.90 -1.59 14.01
CA PRO A 261 2.49 -2.38 12.85
C PRO A 261 3.66 -2.68 11.90
N SER A 262 4.58 -1.75 11.69
CA SER A 262 5.77 -2.00 10.86
C SER A 262 6.74 -2.99 11.51
N ASN A 263 6.84 -3.03 12.84
CA ASN A 263 7.63 -4.04 13.55
C ASN A 263 7.01 -5.45 13.43
N PHE A 264 5.68 -5.60 13.44
CA PHE A 264 5.02 -6.87 13.12
C PHE A 264 5.32 -7.30 11.67
N PHE A 265 5.28 -6.38 10.75
CA PHE A 265 5.58 -6.67 9.35
C PHE A 265 7.04 -7.07 9.17
N ALA A 266 7.99 -6.43 9.87
CA ALA A 266 9.41 -6.84 9.88
C ALA A 266 9.59 -8.28 10.38
N VAL A 267 8.87 -8.71 11.42
CA VAL A 267 8.92 -10.11 11.91
C VAL A 267 8.46 -11.08 10.82
N ASP A 268 7.36 -10.77 10.12
CA ASP A 268 6.82 -11.63 9.07
C ASP A 268 7.80 -11.78 7.91
N ILE A 269 8.35 -10.67 7.41
CA ILE A 269 9.26 -10.72 6.25
C ILE A 269 10.61 -11.35 6.59
N LEU A 270 11.11 -11.19 7.82
CA LEU A 270 12.34 -11.85 8.24
C LEU A 270 12.18 -13.38 8.28
N ARG A 271 11.00 -13.88 8.66
CA ARG A 271 10.67 -15.30 8.59
C ARG A 271 10.57 -15.81 7.16
N LYS A 272 9.91 -15.04 6.28
CA LYS A 272 9.85 -15.34 4.84
C LYS A 272 11.24 -15.38 4.21
N ALA A 273 12.09 -14.39 4.51
CA ALA A 273 13.48 -14.39 4.06
C ALA A 273 14.25 -15.61 4.58
N ALA A 274 14.07 -15.99 5.86
CA ALA A 274 14.71 -17.19 6.42
C ALA A 274 14.29 -18.48 5.69
N THR A 275 13.03 -18.57 5.30
CA THR A 275 12.51 -19.71 4.50
C THR A 275 13.21 -19.79 3.15
N VAL A 276 13.23 -18.70 2.39
CA VAL A 276 13.92 -18.63 1.08
C VAL A 276 15.40 -18.95 1.20
N LEU A 277 16.09 -18.37 2.18
CA LEU A 277 17.50 -18.63 2.44
C LEU A 277 17.79 -20.10 2.75
N THR A 278 16.86 -20.79 3.39
CA THR A 278 17.00 -22.21 3.71
C THR A 278 16.69 -23.09 2.51
N GLU A 279 15.56 -22.86 1.85
CA GLU A 279 15.03 -23.77 0.82
C GLU A 279 15.65 -23.54 -0.56
N VAL A 280 15.97 -22.27 -0.91
CA VAL A 280 16.48 -21.90 -2.22
C VAL A 280 17.99 -21.71 -2.21
N ASN A 281 18.47 -20.85 -1.30
CA ASN A 281 19.90 -20.49 -1.29
C ASN A 281 20.79 -21.44 -0.50
N HIS A 282 20.22 -22.32 0.33
CA HIS A 282 20.95 -23.19 1.26
C HIS A 282 21.95 -22.44 2.15
N ASN A 283 21.61 -21.18 2.51
CA ASN A 283 22.41 -20.30 3.37
C ASN A 283 21.91 -20.34 4.82
N ALA A 284 22.24 -21.41 5.53
CA ALA A 284 21.80 -21.63 6.91
C ALA A 284 22.30 -20.52 7.89
N ALA A 285 23.46 -19.93 7.62
CA ALA A 285 24.00 -18.89 8.50
C ALA A 285 23.18 -17.60 8.41
N LEU A 286 22.83 -17.15 7.21
CA LEU A 286 22.04 -15.93 7.01
C LEU A 286 20.58 -16.17 7.44
N SER A 287 20.02 -17.35 7.16
CA SER A 287 18.69 -17.76 7.64
C SER A 287 18.59 -17.70 9.18
N ALA A 288 19.60 -18.21 9.87
CA ALA A 288 19.65 -18.15 11.34
C ALA A 288 19.68 -16.71 11.87
N ARG A 289 20.38 -15.79 11.20
CA ARG A 289 20.40 -14.35 11.56
C ARG A 289 19.01 -13.73 11.40
N CYS A 290 18.32 -13.99 10.29
CA CYS A 290 16.93 -13.53 10.07
C CYS A 290 16.00 -14.04 11.17
N THR A 291 16.06 -15.34 11.48
CA THR A 291 15.25 -15.97 12.51
C THR A 291 15.53 -15.40 13.90
N ALA A 292 16.79 -15.17 14.25
CA ALA A 292 17.19 -14.60 15.54
C ALA A 292 16.62 -13.18 15.72
N LEU A 293 16.76 -12.33 14.70
CA LEU A 293 16.22 -10.97 14.74
C LEU A 293 14.68 -10.98 14.80
N ALA A 294 14.02 -11.81 14.00
CA ALA A 294 12.56 -11.97 14.05
C ALA A 294 12.06 -12.35 15.45
N ASN A 295 12.71 -13.33 16.09
CA ASN A 295 12.36 -13.78 17.43
C ASN A 295 12.58 -12.70 18.49
N GLU A 296 13.65 -11.91 18.37
CA GLU A 296 13.92 -10.80 19.28
C GLU A 296 12.86 -9.70 19.16
N VAL A 297 12.54 -9.27 17.93
CA VAL A 297 11.51 -8.25 17.69
C VAL A 297 10.14 -8.73 18.15
N GLU A 298 9.78 -9.99 17.87
CA GLU A 298 8.50 -10.55 18.32
C GLU A 298 8.40 -10.60 19.86
N ALA A 299 9.46 -10.99 20.54
CA ALA A 299 9.49 -10.99 22.01
C ALA A 299 9.33 -9.57 22.59
N ALA A 300 9.94 -8.58 21.93
CA ALA A 300 9.79 -7.19 22.30
C ALA A 300 8.37 -6.66 22.03
N LEU A 301 7.75 -7.00 20.90
CA LEU A 301 6.35 -6.65 20.60
C LEU A 301 5.40 -7.20 21.66
N LYS A 302 5.52 -8.48 22.02
CA LYS A 302 4.71 -9.10 23.08
C LYS A 302 4.81 -8.38 24.41
N LYS A 303 5.97 -7.81 24.73
CA LYS A 303 6.24 -7.16 26.01
C LYS A 303 5.89 -5.68 26.05
N TYR A 304 6.09 -4.96 24.95
CA TYR A 304 6.06 -3.50 24.95
C TYR A 304 4.94 -2.90 24.09
N ALA A 305 4.37 -3.67 23.14
CA ALA A 305 3.34 -3.15 22.26
C ALA A 305 1.91 -3.33 22.79
N VAL A 306 1.71 -4.21 23.80
CA VAL A 306 0.38 -4.49 24.37
C VAL A 306 0.09 -3.53 25.50
N VAL A 307 -1.07 -2.86 25.41
CA VAL A 307 -1.57 -1.95 26.44
C VAL A 307 -3.00 -2.31 26.84
N LYS A 308 -3.36 -2.01 28.10
CA LYS A 308 -4.70 -2.26 28.60
C LYS A 308 -5.57 -1.02 28.41
N HIS A 309 -6.55 -1.11 27.52
CA HIS A 309 -7.55 -0.06 27.33
C HIS A 309 -8.78 -0.33 28.19
N PRO A 310 -9.38 0.70 28.84
CA PRO A 310 -10.50 0.51 29.76
C PRO A 310 -11.76 -0.07 29.11
N GLU A 311 -12.00 0.19 27.85
CA GLU A 311 -13.19 -0.25 27.09
C GLU A 311 -12.93 -1.51 26.27
N PHE A 312 -11.75 -1.62 25.63
CA PHE A 312 -11.46 -2.67 24.65
C PHE A 312 -10.64 -3.84 25.22
N GLY A 313 -10.14 -3.73 26.44
CA GLY A 313 -9.25 -4.74 27.03
C GLY A 313 -7.80 -4.58 26.57
N GLU A 314 -7.09 -5.68 26.35
CA GLU A 314 -5.73 -5.63 25.79
C GLU A 314 -5.80 -5.34 24.30
N ILE A 315 -5.04 -4.32 23.87
CA ILE A 315 -4.93 -3.85 22.47
C ILE A 315 -3.47 -3.57 22.14
N TYR A 316 -3.13 -3.51 20.87
CA TYR A 316 -1.83 -3.02 20.42
C TYR A 316 -1.82 -1.48 20.39
N ALA A 317 -0.74 -0.89 20.90
CA ALA A 317 -0.45 0.52 20.67
C ALA A 317 0.02 0.73 19.23
N PHE A 318 -0.16 1.95 18.69
CA PHE A 318 0.34 2.28 17.35
C PHE A 318 1.84 2.53 17.37
N GLU A 319 2.31 3.32 18.35
CA GLU A 319 3.73 3.59 18.58
C GLU A 319 4.08 3.42 20.06
N VAL A 320 5.32 3.02 20.35
CA VAL A 320 5.88 2.94 21.70
C VAL A 320 7.32 3.45 21.72
N ASP A 321 7.83 3.83 22.92
CA ASP A 321 9.18 4.37 23.10
C ASP A 321 10.13 3.45 23.87
N GLY A 322 9.62 2.34 24.40
CA GLY A 322 10.37 1.41 25.26
C GLY A 322 10.55 1.88 26.70
N PHE A 323 10.23 3.14 27.04
CA PHE A 323 10.23 3.65 28.43
C PHE A 323 8.91 3.38 29.16
N GLY A 324 7.88 2.93 28.43
CA GLY A 324 6.56 2.64 28.97
C GLY A 324 5.48 3.62 28.47
N ASN A 325 5.82 4.54 27.57
CA ASN A 325 4.85 5.39 26.91
C ASN A 325 4.34 4.72 25.62
N SER A 326 3.08 5.01 25.29
CA SER A 326 2.39 4.49 24.11
C SER A 326 1.54 5.57 23.44
N TYR A 327 1.49 5.56 22.12
CA TYR A 327 0.63 6.43 21.35
C TYR A 327 -0.55 5.63 20.79
N MET A 328 -1.74 6.04 21.22
CA MET A 328 -2.99 5.32 21.00
C MET A 328 -3.76 5.95 19.85
N MET A 329 -3.53 5.48 18.64
CA MET A 329 -4.21 5.87 17.41
C MET A 329 -4.14 4.74 16.39
N ASP A 330 -4.64 4.95 15.21
CA ASP A 330 -4.25 4.27 13.98
C ASP A 330 -4.19 5.27 12.85
N ASP A 331 -3.35 5.00 11.86
CA ASP A 331 -3.24 5.72 10.60
C ASP A 331 -3.77 4.80 9.48
N ALA A 332 -4.39 5.37 8.46
CA ALA A 332 -4.99 4.58 7.39
C ALA A 332 -3.99 3.89 6.46
N ASN A 333 -2.76 4.43 6.38
CA ASN A 333 -1.73 3.92 5.46
C ASN A 333 -1.17 2.58 5.94
N VAL A 334 -1.00 1.64 5.03
CA VAL A 334 -0.59 0.27 5.33
C VAL A 334 0.95 0.14 5.28
N PRO A 335 1.59 -0.37 6.38
CA PRO A 335 1.06 -1.07 7.54
C PRO A 335 0.41 -0.17 8.59
N SER A 336 -0.81 -0.52 8.99
CA SER A 336 -1.56 0.06 10.10
C SER A 336 -1.96 -1.03 11.09
N LEU A 337 -2.45 -0.67 12.27
CA LEU A 337 -2.98 -1.67 13.21
C LEU A 337 -4.17 -2.43 12.59
N LEU A 338 -5.05 -1.73 11.88
CA LEU A 338 -6.18 -2.37 11.18
C LEU A 338 -5.73 -3.36 10.12
N SER A 339 -4.65 -3.07 9.41
CA SER A 339 -4.16 -3.88 8.28
C SER A 339 -3.38 -5.13 8.70
N LEU A 340 -3.08 -5.32 9.99
CA LEU A 340 -2.29 -6.48 10.44
C LEU A 340 -2.89 -7.81 10.02
N GLY A 341 -4.23 -7.96 10.07
CA GLY A 341 -4.90 -9.18 9.62
C GLY A 341 -4.87 -9.39 8.10
N TYR A 342 -4.62 -8.34 7.30
CA TYR A 342 -4.40 -8.41 5.86
C TYR A 342 -2.95 -8.76 5.52
N LEU A 343 -1.98 -8.10 6.17
CA LEU A 343 -0.55 -8.34 5.92
C LEU A 343 -0.07 -9.69 6.47
N ILE A 344 -0.59 -10.07 7.63
CA ILE A 344 -0.21 -11.27 8.40
C ILE A 344 -1.48 -12.05 8.75
N PRO A 345 -1.97 -12.91 7.83
CA PRO A 345 -3.26 -13.59 8.00
C PRO A 345 -3.41 -14.37 9.31
N SER A 346 -2.33 -14.88 9.89
CA SER A 346 -2.34 -15.56 11.19
C SER A 346 -2.79 -14.65 12.35
N MET A 347 -2.64 -13.33 12.22
CA MET A 347 -3.09 -12.38 13.25
C MET A 347 -4.63 -12.19 13.25
N ALA A 348 -5.32 -12.58 12.19
CA ALA A 348 -6.77 -12.42 12.12
C ALA A 348 -7.53 -13.10 13.27
N SER A 349 -6.98 -14.18 13.86
CA SER A 349 -7.54 -14.88 15.00
C SER A 349 -6.98 -14.44 16.36
N ASP A 350 -6.02 -13.52 16.39
CA ASP A 350 -5.44 -13.00 17.64
C ASP A 350 -6.46 -12.16 18.41
N PRO A 351 -6.79 -12.51 19.68
CA PRO A 351 -7.75 -11.75 20.47
C PRO A 351 -7.35 -10.29 20.70
N ILE A 352 -6.05 -10.00 20.85
CA ILE A 352 -5.54 -8.64 21.03
C ILE A 352 -5.74 -7.84 19.73
N TYR A 353 -5.46 -8.43 18.57
CA TYR A 353 -5.76 -7.82 17.29
C TYR A 353 -7.26 -7.56 17.11
N GLN A 354 -8.13 -8.49 17.48
CA GLN A 354 -9.58 -8.30 17.37
C GLN A 354 -10.07 -7.16 18.29
N ASN A 355 -9.50 -7.02 19.47
CA ASN A 355 -9.76 -5.88 20.34
C ASN A 355 -9.26 -4.58 19.71
N THR A 356 -8.04 -4.59 19.17
CA THR A 356 -7.41 -3.47 18.48
C THR A 356 -8.24 -3.02 17.30
N ARG A 357 -8.74 -3.97 16.48
CA ARG A 357 -9.61 -3.69 15.33
C ARG A 357 -10.89 -2.94 15.73
N ARG A 358 -11.48 -3.28 16.90
CA ARG A 358 -12.63 -2.54 17.45
C ARG A 358 -12.25 -1.16 17.95
N PHE A 359 -11.10 -1.03 18.63
CA PHE A 359 -10.58 0.23 19.12
C PHE A 359 -10.33 1.22 17.96
N VAL A 360 -9.59 0.83 16.93
CA VAL A 360 -9.21 1.74 15.83
C VAL A 360 -10.40 2.18 15.00
N TRP A 361 -11.50 1.43 14.99
CA TRP A 361 -12.77 1.79 14.33
C TRP A 361 -13.80 2.35 15.32
N SER A 362 -13.34 3.21 16.23
CA SER A 362 -14.17 3.86 17.24
C SER A 362 -13.69 5.29 17.52
N ASN A 363 -14.49 6.07 18.22
CA ASN A 363 -14.11 7.42 18.65
C ASN A 363 -12.94 7.47 19.64
N SER A 364 -12.45 6.31 20.12
CA SER A 364 -11.25 6.23 20.94
C SER A 364 -9.97 6.34 20.10
N ASN A 365 -10.06 6.12 18.77
CA ASN A 365 -9.02 6.50 17.83
C ASN A 365 -9.24 7.96 17.40
N PRO A 366 -8.31 8.90 17.66
CA PRO A 366 -8.48 10.32 17.32
C PRO A 366 -8.58 10.59 15.81
N TYR A 367 -8.18 9.64 14.97
CA TYR A 367 -8.27 9.74 13.51
C TYR A 367 -9.38 8.88 12.89
N PHE A 368 -10.26 8.32 13.71
CA PHE A 368 -11.51 7.79 13.21
C PHE A 368 -12.53 8.92 13.02
N PHE A 369 -13.03 9.06 11.81
CA PHE A 369 -14.00 10.10 11.47
C PHE A 369 -15.28 9.47 10.96
N LYS A 370 -16.40 10.12 11.30
CA LYS A 370 -17.75 9.72 10.88
C LYS A 370 -18.56 10.94 10.50
N GLY A 371 -19.15 10.91 9.32
CA GLY A 371 -19.96 12.00 8.79
C GLY A 371 -21.01 11.55 7.79
N LYS A 372 -21.51 12.49 6.98
CA LYS A 372 -22.59 12.25 6.01
C LYS A 372 -22.12 11.43 4.81
N ALA A 373 -20.89 11.63 4.35
CA ALA A 373 -20.34 10.91 3.21
C ALA A 373 -19.88 9.50 3.61
N GLY A 374 -19.31 9.34 4.82
CA GLY A 374 -18.84 8.05 5.27
C GLY A 374 -18.22 8.04 6.65
N GLU A 375 -17.69 6.87 7.03
CA GLU A 375 -16.89 6.66 8.24
C GLU A 375 -15.62 5.88 7.90
N GLY A 376 -14.53 6.19 8.57
CA GLY A 376 -13.25 5.54 8.36
C GLY A 376 -12.10 6.20 9.10
N ILE A 377 -10.91 5.64 8.92
CA ILE A 377 -9.69 6.16 9.52
C ILE A 377 -9.03 7.10 8.52
N GLY A 378 -8.56 8.24 9.02
CA GLY A 378 -7.70 9.18 8.31
C GLY A 378 -6.26 9.08 8.78
N GLY A 379 -5.68 10.20 9.10
CA GLY A 379 -4.33 10.34 9.62
C GLY A 379 -3.96 11.82 9.73
N PRO A 380 -2.89 12.17 10.43
CA PRO A 380 -2.47 13.56 10.55
C PRO A 380 -1.94 14.13 9.23
N HIS A 381 -1.49 13.28 8.30
CA HIS A 381 -0.89 13.68 7.02
C HIS A 381 -1.78 14.62 6.19
N ILE A 382 -3.06 14.31 6.11
CA ILE A 382 -4.07 15.06 5.33
C ILE A 382 -4.99 15.93 6.20
N GLY A 383 -4.76 15.95 7.52
CA GLY A 383 -5.53 16.71 8.48
C GLY A 383 -6.73 15.99 9.07
N THR A 384 -7.53 16.73 9.84
CA THR A 384 -8.71 16.22 10.53
C THR A 384 -9.94 16.15 9.61
N GLU A 385 -10.90 15.29 9.96
CA GLU A 385 -12.18 15.13 9.27
C GLU A 385 -12.09 14.52 7.85
N VAL A 386 -10.92 14.03 7.48
CA VAL A 386 -10.62 13.42 6.17
C VAL A 386 -10.37 11.93 6.34
N ILE A 387 -11.02 11.13 5.49
CA ILE A 387 -10.99 9.66 5.52
C ILE A 387 -10.19 9.15 4.33
N TRP A 388 -9.31 8.19 4.57
CA TRP A 388 -8.66 7.43 3.51
C TRP A 388 -9.51 6.21 3.14
N PRO A 389 -9.92 6.03 1.88
CA PRO A 389 -10.62 4.83 1.41
C PRO A 389 -9.85 3.54 1.72
N MET A 390 -8.53 3.60 1.81
CA MET A 390 -7.67 2.47 2.19
C MET A 390 -8.11 1.84 3.51
N SER A 391 -8.49 2.64 4.52
CA SER A 391 -8.97 2.13 5.80
C SER A 391 -10.29 1.35 5.65
N ILE A 392 -11.18 1.79 4.76
CA ILE A 392 -12.45 1.12 4.48
C ILE A 392 -12.19 -0.21 3.78
N MET A 393 -11.22 -0.24 2.86
CA MET A 393 -10.80 -1.48 2.19
C MET A 393 -10.15 -2.45 3.19
N MET A 394 -9.26 -1.97 4.08
CA MET A 394 -8.68 -2.82 5.13
C MET A 394 -9.73 -3.37 6.09
N LYS A 395 -10.76 -2.58 6.42
CA LYS A 395 -11.91 -3.08 7.19
C LYS A 395 -12.61 -4.22 6.48
N ALA A 396 -12.86 -4.09 5.17
CA ALA A 396 -13.49 -5.14 4.36
C ALA A 396 -12.60 -6.38 4.22
N PHE A 397 -11.29 -6.22 3.98
CA PHE A 397 -10.33 -7.33 3.89
C PHE A 397 -10.26 -8.19 5.15
N THR A 398 -10.42 -7.55 6.32
CA THR A 398 -10.31 -8.20 7.62
C THR A 398 -11.67 -8.52 8.26
N ALA A 399 -12.76 -8.29 7.54
CA ALA A 399 -14.11 -8.59 8.00
C ALA A 399 -14.41 -10.09 7.93
N THR A 400 -15.16 -10.57 8.93
CA THR A 400 -15.72 -11.93 8.95
C THR A 400 -17.24 -11.93 8.72
N ASP A 401 -17.88 -10.76 8.75
CA ASP A 401 -19.31 -10.56 8.60
C ASP A 401 -19.65 -9.95 7.22
N ASP A 402 -20.58 -10.58 6.51
CA ASP A 402 -21.03 -10.14 5.19
C ASP A 402 -21.70 -8.76 5.20
N ALA A 403 -22.36 -8.39 6.31
CA ALA A 403 -22.98 -7.08 6.45
C ALA A 403 -21.92 -5.97 6.57
N GLU A 404 -20.79 -6.23 7.24
CA GLU A 404 -19.67 -5.32 7.31
C GLU A 404 -18.99 -5.14 5.94
N ILE A 405 -18.73 -6.24 5.23
CA ILE A 405 -18.19 -6.20 3.85
C ILE A 405 -19.08 -5.35 2.95
N LYS A 406 -20.39 -5.64 2.96
CA LYS A 406 -21.36 -4.90 2.16
C LYS A 406 -21.35 -3.40 2.47
N ALA A 407 -21.36 -3.02 3.75
CA ALA A 407 -21.34 -1.61 4.16
C ALA A 407 -20.09 -0.88 3.67
N CYS A 408 -18.92 -1.54 3.76
CA CYS A 408 -17.66 -1.01 3.23
C CYS A 408 -17.73 -0.80 1.70
N MET A 409 -18.20 -1.80 0.96
CA MET A 409 -18.34 -1.71 -0.49
C MET A 409 -19.34 -0.62 -0.91
N GLU A 410 -20.49 -0.51 -0.24
CA GLU A 410 -21.46 0.57 -0.49
C GLU A 410 -20.85 1.95 -0.25
N GLN A 411 -19.99 2.09 0.76
CA GLN A 411 -19.31 3.35 1.05
C GLN A 411 -18.29 3.69 -0.03
N LEU A 412 -17.42 2.76 -0.43
CA LEU A 412 -16.45 2.95 -1.50
C LEU A 412 -17.13 3.38 -2.81
N LEU A 413 -18.25 2.76 -3.16
CA LEU A 413 -18.99 3.11 -4.38
C LEU A 413 -19.67 4.49 -4.35
N ARG A 414 -20.00 5.04 -3.17
CA ARG A 414 -20.64 6.37 -3.10
C ARG A 414 -19.66 7.52 -2.92
N THR A 415 -18.37 7.23 -2.64
CA THR A 415 -17.35 8.25 -2.33
C THR A 415 -16.35 8.47 -3.44
N ASP A 416 -16.60 7.96 -4.65
CA ASP A 416 -15.77 8.15 -5.85
C ASP A 416 -16.02 9.48 -6.59
N ALA A 417 -16.86 10.35 -6.06
CA ALA A 417 -17.29 11.63 -6.68
C ALA A 417 -17.76 11.50 -8.14
N GLY A 418 -18.11 10.29 -8.60
CA GLY A 418 -18.53 10.02 -9.98
C GLY A 418 -17.38 9.86 -10.97
N LEU A 419 -16.14 9.79 -10.50
CA LEU A 419 -14.95 9.67 -11.36
C LEU A 419 -14.59 8.22 -11.71
N GLY A 420 -15.13 7.23 -10.96
CA GLY A 420 -14.89 5.80 -11.22
C GLY A 420 -13.53 5.29 -10.77
N PHE A 421 -12.83 6.08 -9.95
CA PHE A 421 -11.57 5.75 -9.31
C PHE A 421 -11.66 5.95 -7.79
N ILE A 422 -10.72 5.37 -7.08
CA ILE A 422 -10.55 5.61 -5.64
C ILE A 422 -9.61 6.80 -5.45
N HIS A 423 -10.07 7.78 -4.67
CA HIS A 423 -9.27 8.95 -4.29
C HIS A 423 -8.23 8.58 -3.24
N GLU A 424 -7.24 9.43 -3.04
CA GLU A 424 -6.34 9.32 -1.90
C GLU A 424 -7.12 9.45 -0.59
N SER A 425 -7.94 10.50 -0.48
CA SER A 425 -8.78 10.76 0.68
C SER A 425 -10.03 11.56 0.32
N PHE A 426 -11.04 11.59 1.20
CA PHE A 426 -12.23 12.42 1.06
C PHE A 426 -12.71 12.96 2.41
N HIS A 427 -13.38 14.11 2.40
CA HIS A 427 -13.94 14.71 3.61
C HIS A 427 -15.15 13.91 4.11
N LYS A 428 -15.22 13.64 5.42
CA LYS A 428 -16.25 12.78 6.04
C LYS A 428 -17.71 13.19 5.74
N ASP A 429 -17.96 14.46 5.48
CA ASP A 429 -19.30 15.01 5.22
C ASP A 429 -19.57 15.32 3.73
N ASP A 430 -18.54 15.34 2.89
CA ASP A 430 -18.64 15.69 1.48
C ASP A 430 -17.65 14.88 0.62
N ALA A 431 -18.14 13.88 -0.07
CA ALA A 431 -17.33 13.01 -0.95
C ALA A 431 -16.77 13.74 -2.17
N THR A 432 -17.25 14.93 -2.51
CA THR A 432 -16.72 15.75 -3.61
C THR A 432 -15.52 16.61 -3.20
N ASN A 433 -15.28 16.73 -1.89
CA ASN A 433 -14.09 17.34 -1.32
C ASN A 433 -13.05 16.24 -1.04
N PHE A 434 -12.17 16.00 -2.01
CA PHE A 434 -11.18 14.93 -1.98
C PHE A 434 -9.78 15.44 -2.35
N THR A 435 -8.76 14.71 -1.90
CA THR A 435 -7.39 14.86 -2.38
C THR A 435 -7.14 13.82 -3.49
N ARG A 436 -6.40 14.21 -4.51
CA ARG A 436 -6.06 13.41 -5.70
C ARG A 436 -7.28 12.70 -6.34
N PRO A 437 -7.62 12.98 -7.60
CA PRO A 437 -8.78 12.38 -8.27
C PRO A 437 -8.67 10.86 -8.43
N TRP A 438 -7.47 10.32 -8.37
CA TRP A 438 -7.13 8.89 -8.37
C TRP A 438 -5.83 8.66 -7.61
N PHE A 439 -5.68 7.49 -6.99
CA PHE A 439 -4.50 7.08 -6.28
C PHE A 439 -4.18 5.63 -6.65
N ALA A 440 -3.06 5.40 -7.34
CA ALA A 440 -2.76 4.12 -8.00
C ALA A 440 -2.81 2.93 -7.06
N TRP A 441 -2.19 3.02 -5.90
CA TRP A 441 -2.24 1.95 -4.90
C TRP A 441 -3.66 1.62 -4.48
N GLN A 442 -4.48 2.62 -4.14
CA GLN A 442 -5.86 2.37 -3.70
C GLN A 442 -6.76 1.85 -4.82
N ASN A 443 -6.51 2.24 -6.07
CA ASN A 443 -7.22 1.68 -7.21
C ASN A 443 -6.94 0.18 -7.33
N THR A 444 -5.67 -0.21 -7.32
CA THR A 444 -5.29 -1.61 -7.41
C THR A 444 -5.78 -2.41 -6.20
N LEU A 445 -5.69 -1.83 -4.98
CA LEU A 445 -6.20 -2.43 -3.76
C LEU A 445 -7.73 -2.67 -3.80
N PHE A 446 -8.49 -1.76 -4.42
CA PHE A 446 -9.92 -1.96 -4.66
C PHE A 446 -10.17 -3.13 -5.62
N GLY A 447 -9.38 -3.22 -6.68
CA GLY A 447 -9.42 -4.37 -7.60
C GLY A 447 -9.10 -5.69 -6.89
N GLU A 448 -8.06 -5.71 -6.05
CA GLU A 448 -7.69 -6.85 -5.20
C GLU A 448 -8.84 -7.27 -4.28
N LEU A 449 -9.47 -6.29 -3.60
CA LEU A 449 -10.61 -6.56 -2.72
C LEU A 449 -11.77 -7.23 -3.48
N VAL A 450 -12.11 -6.73 -4.66
CA VAL A 450 -13.18 -7.34 -5.47
C VAL A 450 -12.79 -8.76 -5.88
N LEU A 451 -11.56 -9.00 -6.34
CA LEU A 451 -11.09 -10.34 -6.71
C LEU A 451 -11.10 -11.30 -5.51
N LYS A 452 -10.60 -10.85 -4.36
CA LYS A 452 -10.64 -11.63 -3.12
C LYS A 452 -12.08 -12.04 -2.77
N LEU A 453 -13.00 -11.10 -2.80
CA LEU A 453 -14.40 -11.38 -2.46
C LEU A 453 -15.05 -12.35 -3.46
N VAL A 454 -14.73 -12.27 -4.74
CA VAL A 454 -15.18 -13.25 -5.74
C VAL A 454 -14.58 -14.63 -5.46
N ASN A 455 -13.28 -14.71 -5.20
CA ASN A 455 -12.58 -15.96 -4.91
C ASN A 455 -13.05 -16.62 -3.60
N ASP A 456 -13.42 -15.80 -2.59
CA ASP A 456 -14.00 -16.27 -1.32
C ASP A 456 -15.48 -16.68 -1.42
N GLY A 457 -16.06 -16.67 -2.62
CA GLY A 457 -17.48 -17.02 -2.84
C GLY A 457 -18.46 -15.96 -2.34
N LYS A 458 -18.04 -14.70 -2.18
CA LYS A 458 -18.85 -13.57 -1.69
C LYS A 458 -19.51 -12.78 -2.84
N LEU A 459 -19.67 -13.37 -3.99
CA LEU A 459 -20.28 -12.71 -5.15
C LEU A 459 -21.71 -12.21 -4.86
N ASP A 460 -22.49 -12.94 -4.08
CA ASP A 460 -23.84 -12.53 -3.67
C ASP A 460 -23.80 -11.27 -2.79
N VAL A 461 -22.79 -11.13 -1.94
CA VAL A 461 -22.57 -9.93 -1.14
C VAL A 461 -22.31 -8.74 -2.06
N LEU A 462 -21.36 -8.89 -3.00
CA LEU A 462 -21.04 -7.86 -4.00
C LEU A 462 -22.27 -7.45 -4.82
N ASN A 463 -23.09 -8.42 -5.24
CA ASN A 463 -24.27 -8.17 -6.04
C ASN A 463 -25.47 -7.62 -5.23
N SER A 464 -25.42 -7.70 -3.90
CA SER A 464 -26.40 -7.09 -3.00
C SER A 464 -26.15 -5.61 -2.68
N VAL A 465 -24.97 -5.07 -3.07
CA VAL A 465 -24.52 -3.69 -2.82
C VAL A 465 -25.44 -2.69 -3.52
N LYS A 466 -25.89 -1.67 -2.78
CA LYS A 466 -26.77 -0.61 -3.30
C LYS A 466 -26.03 0.73 -3.30
N VAL A 467 -25.97 1.35 -4.46
CA VAL A 467 -25.55 2.75 -4.57
C VAL A 467 -26.80 3.61 -4.53
N ARG A 468 -26.98 4.34 -3.45
CA ARG A 468 -28.10 5.30 -3.31
C ARG A 468 -27.66 6.70 -3.73
#